data_10e37f4750049d80b546ae745dbde8c2
#
_entry.id   10e37f4750049d80b546ae745dbde8c2
#
_cell.length_a   1.000
_cell.length_b   1.000
_cell.length_c   1.000
_cell.angle_alpha   90.00
_cell.angle_beta   90.00
_cell.angle_gamma   90.00
#
_symmetry.space_group_name_H-M   'P 1'
#
loop_
_entity.id
_entity.type
_entity.pdbx_description
1 polymer ?
#
loop_
_entity_poly.entity_id
_entity_poly.type
_entity_poly.pdbx_seq_one_letter_code
_entity_poly.pdbx_strand_id
1 'polypeptide(L)'
;MKRTLLVVLALLVVFGSAFAAPKSKVKIALIVESTVDDKGWCQAMHDAILAVQKKYGASLVEYNYSEKMKPVDAGSAARQYVAKGFDIVIGHGAQYKNLILEMAEEYPKTTFAFGTSGEIGPKNVFTYMPESEETGYINGVIAGLVTKANIIGLVGPVDGGDAARYNRGFVLGVRASNPKAQVQVAYTGSFGDFVKAAELAHTQVKAGADVLTGSAQQALGALRAVAEYKDRNIWWVGQDTAQLGIPESYKVIAAASYAYQAVVEALIEKRQSGVLGGESIPLNFNNGGFIYQFNDKVGPVLTAAVKAAAEKAKADITSRKLMVPWKEVK
;
A
#
# COMPACT_ATOMS: atom_id res chain seq x y z
N MET A 1 37.21 12.67 -44.46
CA MET A 1 37.05 12.85 -43.01
C MET A 1 35.79 12.07 -42.55
N LYS A 2 35.98 10.87 -42.01
CA LYS A 2 34.87 10.02 -41.51
C LYS A 2 34.66 10.37 -40.06
N ARG A 3 33.46 10.90 -39.68
CA ARG A 3 33.07 11.13 -38.28
C ARG A 3 32.48 9.83 -37.74
N THR A 4 33.20 9.22 -36.84
CA THR A 4 32.75 8.04 -36.05
C THR A 4 31.82 8.52 -34.94
N LEU A 5 30.55 8.16 -35.01
CA LEU A 5 29.55 8.45 -33.99
C LEU A 5 29.69 7.39 -32.86
N LEU A 6 30.23 7.80 -31.72
CA LEU A 6 30.27 6.94 -30.52
C LEU A 6 28.89 6.96 -29.88
N VAL A 7 28.17 5.86 -30.00
CA VAL A 7 26.93 5.63 -29.22
C VAL A 7 27.34 5.10 -27.82
N VAL A 8 27.24 5.98 -26.84
CA VAL A 8 27.40 5.57 -25.41
C VAL A 8 26.09 4.95 -24.97
N LEU A 9 26.08 3.62 -24.89
CA LEU A 9 25.00 2.84 -24.33
C LEU A 9 25.07 2.97 -22.79
N ALA A 10 24.26 3.83 -22.20
CA ALA A 10 24.13 3.92 -20.75
C ALA A 10 23.37 2.68 -20.24
N LEU A 11 24.09 1.70 -19.72
CA LEU A 11 23.51 0.60 -18.93
C LEU A 11 22.94 1.19 -17.64
N LEU A 12 21.62 1.32 -17.58
CA LEU A 12 20.89 1.51 -16.34
C LEU A 12 21.02 0.22 -15.50
N VAL A 13 21.99 0.18 -14.60
CA VAL A 13 22.07 -0.85 -13.57
C VAL A 13 20.98 -0.53 -12.53
N VAL A 14 19.84 -1.21 -12.65
CA VAL A 14 18.82 -1.25 -11.60
C VAL A 14 19.41 -2.07 -10.47
N PHE A 15 19.91 -1.43 -9.41
CA PHE A 15 20.22 -2.08 -8.16
C PHE A 15 18.91 -2.49 -7.46
N GLY A 16 18.27 -3.52 -7.94
CA GLY A 16 17.33 -4.29 -7.16
C GLY A 16 18.16 -5.09 -6.15
N SER A 17 17.92 -4.91 -4.85
CA SER A 17 18.49 -5.77 -3.82
C SER A 17 18.10 -7.21 -4.12
N ALA A 18 19.02 -8.00 -4.68
CA ALA A 18 18.76 -9.40 -4.99
C ALA A 18 18.83 -10.19 -3.68
N PHE A 19 17.69 -10.44 -3.05
CA PHE A 19 17.61 -11.37 -1.92
C PHE A 19 18.05 -12.77 -2.37
N ALA A 20 18.88 -13.43 -1.56
CA ALA A 20 19.30 -14.79 -1.81
C ALA A 20 18.14 -15.78 -1.66
N ALA A 21 18.16 -16.88 -2.42
CA ALA A 21 17.17 -17.95 -2.25
C ALA A 21 17.23 -18.52 -0.82
N PRO A 22 16.09 -18.96 -0.24
CA PRO A 22 16.05 -19.60 1.07
C PRO A 22 16.99 -20.81 1.13
N LYS A 23 17.79 -20.88 2.21
CA LYS A 23 18.74 -21.99 2.43
C LYS A 23 18.04 -23.29 2.84
N SER A 24 16.85 -23.20 3.40
CA SER A 24 16.00 -24.29 3.86
C SER A 24 14.54 -23.94 3.71
N LYS A 25 13.66 -24.93 3.78
CA LYS A 25 12.20 -24.70 3.75
C LYS A 25 11.78 -23.74 4.85
N VAL A 26 10.95 -22.77 4.50
CA VAL A 26 10.30 -21.81 5.42
C VAL A 26 8.79 -21.87 5.24
N LYS A 27 8.04 -21.86 6.33
CA LYS A 27 6.58 -21.86 6.35
C LYS A 27 6.07 -20.50 6.81
N ILE A 28 5.24 -19.87 6.00
CA ILE A 28 4.68 -18.52 6.24
C ILE A 28 3.17 -18.61 6.37
N ALA A 29 2.62 -18.08 7.46
CA ALA A 29 1.19 -17.91 7.67
C ALA A 29 0.83 -16.42 7.61
N LEU A 30 -0.26 -16.11 6.94
CA LEU A 30 -0.83 -14.77 6.86
C LEU A 30 -2.22 -14.74 7.50
N ILE A 31 -2.46 -13.79 8.39
CA ILE A 31 -3.76 -13.55 9.03
C ILE A 31 -4.22 -12.14 8.64
N VAL A 32 -5.40 -12.04 8.03
CA VAL A 32 -5.97 -10.81 7.51
C VAL A 32 -7.43 -10.61 7.92
N GLU A 33 -7.84 -9.35 8.08
CA GLU A 33 -9.20 -8.98 8.51
C GLU A 33 -10.22 -9.03 7.37
N SER A 34 -9.79 -8.73 6.13
CA SER A 34 -10.60 -8.80 4.92
C SER A 34 -10.32 -10.08 4.13
N THR A 35 -10.78 -10.14 2.88
CA THR A 35 -10.47 -11.23 1.95
C THR A 35 -9.11 -10.98 1.27
N VAL A 36 -8.45 -12.04 0.80
CA VAL A 36 -7.18 -11.94 0.08
C VAL A 36 -7.33 -11.42 -1.36
N ASP A 37 -8.54 -11.13 -1.78
CA ASP A 37 -8.89 -10.54 -3.10
C ASP A 37 -9.58 -9.17 -2.98
N ASP A 38 -9.36 -8.45 -1.88
CA ASP A 38 -10.03 -7.19 -1.53
C ASP A 38 -9.65 -5.98 -2.38
N LYS A 39 -8.82 -6.16 -3.40
CA LYS A 39 -8.28 -5.12 -4.29
C LYS A 39 -7.56 -3.98 -3.54
N GLY A 40 -6.98 -4.33 -2.40
CA GLY A 40 -6.33 -3.40 -1.49
C GLY A 40 -5.30 -4.05 -0.59
N TRP A 41 -5.32 -3.67 0.67
CA TRP A 41 -4.32 -3.98 1.68
C TRP A 41 -4.02 -5.48 1.84
N CYS A 42 -5.06 -6.30 2.02
CA CYS A 42 -4.86 -7.73 2.28
C CYS A 42 -4.38 -8.47 1.04
N GLN A 43 -4.93 -8.13 -0.13
CA GLN A 43 -4.49 -8.71 -1.40
C GLN A 43 -3.02 -8.38 -1.69
N ALA A 44 -2.57 -7.17 -1.44
CA ALA A 44 -1.19 -6.76 -1.72
C ALA A 44 -0.16 -7.64 -0.97
N MET A 45 -0.40 -7.99 0.30
CA MET A 45 0.47 -8.90 1.04
C MET A 45 0.33 -10.34 0.57
N HIS A 46 -0.89 -10.80 0.29
CA HIS A 46 -1.14 -12.15 -0.24
C HIS A 46 -0.39 -12.39 -1.55
N ASP A 47 -0.56 -11.48 -2.51
CA ASP A 47 0.09 -11.55 -3.82
C ASP A 47 1.62 -11.48 -3.70
N ALA A 48 2.14 -10.70 -2.75
CA ALA A 48 3.57 -10.64 -2.47
C ALA A 48 4.13 -11.97 -1.97
N ILE A 49 3.43 -12.66 -1.04
CA ILE A 49 3.85 -13.98 -0.56
C ILE A 49 3.77 -15.01 -1.69
N LEU A 50 2.72 -14.97 -2.51
CA LEU A 50 2.60 -15.85 -3.69
C LEU A 50 3.72 -15.59 -4.71
N ALA A 51 4.12 -14.33 -4.92
CA ALA A 51 5.23 -13.99 -5.80
C ALA A 51 6.56 -14.54 -5.27
N VAL A 52 6.80 -14.47 -3.96
CA VAL A 52 7.97 -15.07 -3.30
C VAL A 52 7.95 -16.60 -3.43
N GLN A 53 6.79 -17.22 -3.17
CA GLN A 53 6.63 -18.68 -3.36
C GLN A 53 6.87 -19.10 -4.82
N LYS A 54 6.37 -18.35 -5.79
CA LYS A 54 6.62 -18.59 -7.22
C LYS A 54 8.10 -18.44 -7.57
N LYS A 55 8.78 -17.43 -7.00
CA LYS A 55 10.20 -17.15 -7.24
C LYS A 55 11.11 -18.28 -6.74
N TYR A 56 10.86 -18.80 -5.55
CA TYR A 56 11.73 -19.77 -4.88
C TYR A 56 11.22 -21.23 -4.94
N GLY A 57 9.96 -21.41 -5.30
CA GLY A 57 9.29 -22.72 -5.36
C GLY A 57 8.58 -23.11 -4.06
N ALA A 58 7.46 -23.83 -4.19
CA ALA A 58 6.65 -24.29 -3.05
C ALA A 58 7.37 -25.30 -2.14
N SER A 59 8.42 -25.94 -2.63
CA SER A 59 9.30 -26.81 -1.83
C SER A 59 10.13 -26.04 -0.80
N LEU A 60 10.49 -24.77 -1.10
CA LEU A 60 11.27 -23.90 -0.22
C LEU A 60 10.38 -22.91 0.55
N VAL A 61 9.25 -22.46 -0.01
CA VAL A 61 8.35 -21.53 0.64
C VAL A 61 6.96 -22.15 0.71
N GLU A 62 6.58 -22.66 1.87
CA GLU A 62 5.22 -23.12 2.15
C GLU A 62 4.38 -21.94 2.65
N TYR A 63 3.20 -21.72 2.06
CA TYR A 63 2.33 -20.62 2.41
C TYR A 63 0.91 -21.09 2.74
N ASN A 64 0.32 -20.49 3.77
CA ASN A 64 -1.10 -20.64 4.10
C ASN A 64 -1.63 -19.33 4.69
N TYR A 65 -2.95 -19.15 4.68
CA TYR A 65 -3.58 -17.93 5.20
C TYR A 65 -4.92 -18.19 5.87
N SER A 66 -5.33 -17.23 6.70
CA SER A 66 -6.66 -17.12 7.29
C SER A 66 -7.20 -15.71 7.01
N GLU A 67 -8.33 -15.64 6.33
CA GLU A 67 -9.01 -14.38 5.98
C GLU A 67 -10.25 -14.14 6.84
N LYS A 68 -10.78 -12.89 6.81
CA LYS A 68 -11.96 -12.47 7.60
C LYS A 68 -11.76 -12.67 9.10
N MET A 69 -10.51 -12.58 9.57
CA MET A 69 -10.13 -12.83 10.95
C MET A 69 -10.13 -11.52 11.73
N LYS A 70 -11.16 -11.33 12.56
CA LYS A 70 -11.12 -10.25 13.56
C LYS A 70 -10.04 -10.54 14.60
N PRO A 71 -9.44 -9.52 15.26
CA PRO A 71 -8.40 -9.75 16.27
C PRO A 71 -8.75 -10.76 17.35
N VAL A 72 -10.01 -10.82 17.79
CA VAL A 72 -10.49 -11.76 18.80
C VAL A 72 -10.44 -13.22 18.34
N ASP A 73 -10.60 -13.48 17.05
CA ASP A 73 -10.63 -14.83 16.46
C ASP A 73 -9.24 -15.26 15.97
N ALA A 74 -8.37 -14.30 15.66
CA ALA A 74 -7.06 -14.50 15.07
C ALA A 74 -6.08 -15.25 15.97
N GLY A 75 -6.24 -15.18 17.30
CA GLY A 75 -5.39 -15.89 18.25
C GLY A 75 -5.45 -17.40 18.10
N SER A 76 -6.64 -17.96 17.87
CA SER A 76 -6.80 -19.40 17.62
C SER A 76 -6.09 -19.82 16.33
N ALA A 77 -6.22 -19.05 15.26
CA ALA A 77 -5.54 -19.31 13.99
C ALA A 77 -4.01 -19.23 14.14
N ALA A 78 -3.49 -18.21 14.85
CA ALA A 78 -2.06 -18.04 15.09
C ALA A 78 -1.48 -19.26 15.85
N ARG A 79 -2.12 -19.71 16.94
CA ARG A 79 -1.69 -20.90 17.70
C ARG A 79 -1.72 -22.16 16.84
N GLN A 80 -2.72 -22.34 15.98
CA GLN A 80 -2.78 -23.47 15.06
C GLN A 80 -1.63 -23.46 14.06
N TYR A 81 -1.25 -22.30 13.51
CA TYR A 81 -0.10 -22.18 12.62
C TYR A 81 1.20 -22.53 13.33
N VAL A 82 1.42 -22.01 14.55
CA VAL A 82 2.60 -22.37 15.35
C VAL A 82 2.64 -23.87 15.63
N ALA A 83 1.51 -24.48 16.03
CA ALA A 83 1.42 -25.93 16.29
C ALA A 83 1.71 -26.78 15.05
N LYS A 84 1.40 -26.27 13.85
CA LYS A 84 1.72 -26.91 12.55
C LYS A 84 3.16 -26.63 12.10
N GLY A 85 3.98 -25.98 12.93
CA GLY A 85 5.39 -25.68 12.67
C GLY A 85 5.59 -24.58 11.64
N PHE A 86 4.70 -23.61 11.56
CA PHE A 86 4.95 -22.41 10.77
C PHE A 86 6.04 -21.55 11.41
N ASP A 87 6.97 -21.11 10.58
CA ASP A 87 8.16 -20.37 10.98
C ASP A 87 7.89 -18.88 11.19
N ILE A 88 7.05 -18.31 10.32
CA ILE A 88 6.70 -16.89 10.29
C ILE A 88 5.18 -16.78 10.31
N VAL A 89 4.64 -16.02 11.26
CA VAL A 89 3.20 -15.72 11.36
C VAL A 89 3.01 -14.21 11.26
N ILE A 90 2.31 -13.76 10.23
CA ILE A 90 2.07 -12.35 9.93
C ILE A 90 0.62 -12.01 10.27
N GLY A 91 0.40 -11.14 11.27
CA GLY A 91 -0.86 -10.45 11.50
C GLY A 91 -0.86 -9.13 10.72
N HIS A 92 -1.53 -9.10 9.56
CA HIS A 92 -1.36 -8.01 8.60
C HIS A 92 -2.20 -6.78 8.95
N GLY A 93 -1.67 -5.95 9.86
CA GLY A 93 -2.27 -4.69 10.26
C GLY A 93 -2.07 -4.37 11.75
N ALA A 94 -2.19 -3.09 12.12
CA ALA A 94 -1.98 -2.59 13.49
C ALA A 94 -2.98 -3.18 14.50
N GLN A 95 -4.17 -3.57 14.06
CA GLN A 95 -5.20 -4.18 14.91
C GLN A 95 -4.74 -5.50 15.51
N TYR A 96 -3.76 -6.17 14.93
CA TYR A 96 -3.19 -7.42 15.45
C TYR A 96 -2.03 -7.21 16.43
N LYS A 97 -1.62 -5.95 16.70
CA LYS A 97 -0.44 -5.64 17.55
C LYS A 97 -0.48 -6.41 18.88
N ASN A 98 -1.54 -6.25 19.66
CA ASN A 98 -1.62 -6.86 21.00
C ASN A 98 -1.58 -8.39 20.91
N LEU A 99 -2.31 -8.99 19.99
CA LEU A 99 -2.27 -10.41 19.73
C LEU A 99 -0.86 -10.91 19.37
N ILE A 100 -0.19 -10.23 18.45
CA ILE A 100 1.17 -10.62 18.00
C ILE A 100 2.16 -10.51 19.16
N LEU A 101 2.05 -9.52 20.02
CA LEU A 101 2.90 -9.39 21.20
C LEU A 101 2.67 -10.53 22.21
N GLU A 102 1.41 -10.90 22.48
CA GLU A 102 1.05 -12.05 23.31
C GLU A 102 1.61 -13.37 22.72
N MET A 103 1.40 -13.59 21.41
CA MET A 103 1.91 -14.77 20.73
C MET A 103 3.44 -14.85 20.73
N ALA A 104 4.13 -13.71 20.62
CA ALA A 104 5.58 -13.65 20.66
C ALA A 104 6.17 -14.03 22.01
N GLU A 105 5.48 -13.69 23.10
CA GLU A 105 5.84 -14.10 24.45
C GLU A 105 5.63 -15.61 24.67
N GLU A 106 4.48 -16.15 24.20
CA GLU A 106 4.12 -17.54 24.31
C GLU A 106 5.03 -18.47 23.46
N TYR A 107 5.46 -17.98 22.28
CA TYR A 107 6.25 -18.78 21.30
C TYR A 107 7.56 -18.08 20.89
N PRO A 108 8.59 -18.05 21.78
CA PRO A 108 9.79 -17.24 21.55
C PRO A 108 10.69 -17.72 20.39
N LYS A 109 10.44 -18.91 19.83
CA LYS A 109 11.18 -19.47 18.67
C LYS A 109 10.50 -19.22 17.34
N THR A 110 9.27 -18.72 17.32
CA THR A 110 8.52 -18.36 16.12
C THR A 110 8.75 -16.89 15.81
N THR A 111 8.94 -16.56 14.54
CA THR A 111 8.96 -15.19 14.06
C THR A 111 7.53 -14.70 13.87
N PHE A 112 7.21 -13.58 14.46
CA PHE A 112 5.94 -12.89 14.25
C PHE A 112 6.19 -11.57 13.52
N ALA A 113 5.17 -11.09 12.79
CA ALA A 113 5.22 -9.77 12.20
C ALA A 113 3.84 -9.10 12.20
N PHE A 114 3.80 -7.76 12.30
CA PHE A 114 2.58 -7.01 12.08
C PHE A 114 2.85 -5.67 11.38
N GLY A 115 1.87 -5.19 10.62
CA GLY A 115 1.98 -3.98 9.81
C GLY A 115 1.53 -2.71 10.51
N THR A 116 1.81 -1.60 9.84
CA THR A 116 1.45 -0.22 10.22
C THR A 116 2.05 0.26 11.54
N SER A 117 3.23 -0.26 11.89
CA SER A 117 4.00 0.22 13.04
C SER A 117 5.47 0.39 12.67
N GLY A 118 6.05 1.51 13.10
CA GLY A 118 7.49 1.76 13.05
C GLY A 118 8.18 1.47 14.40
N GLU A 119 7.44 0.96 15.39
CA GLU A 119 8.00 0.61 16.70
C GLU A 119 8.83 -0.66 16.61
N ILE A 120 9.93 -0.71 17.34
CA ILE A 120 10.74 -1.91 17.48
C ILE A 120 10.03 -2.82 18.48
N GLY A 121 9.68 -4.03 18.04
CA GLY A 121 9.02 -5.05 18.86
C GLY A 121 10.01 -5.90 19.68
N PRO A 122 9.52 -6.95 20.36
CA PRO A 122 10.32 -7.99 20.97
C PRO A 122 11.27 -8.67 19.99
N LYS A 123 12.26 -9.43 20.50
CA LYS A 123 13.31 -10.08 19.71
C LYS A 123 12.84 -11.07 18.64
N ASN A 124 11.56 -11.45 18.67
CA ASN A 124 10.93 -12.34 17.68
C ASN A 124 9.73 -11.69 16.99
N VAL A 125 9.64 -10.35 17.02
CA VAL A 125 8.61 -9.58 16.32
C VAL A 125 9.27 -8.59 15.37
N PHE A 126 8.93 -8.69 14.10
CA PHE A 126 9.17 -7.63 13.12
C PHE A 126 7.95 -6.73 13.02
N THR A 127 8.19 -5.45 12.83
CA THR A 127 7.15 -4.52 12.37
C THR A 127 7.48 -4.05 10.96
N TYR A 128 6.47 -3.58 10.22
CA TYR A 128 6.70 -2.89 8.96
C TYR A 128 5.74 -1.71 8.83
N MET A 129 6.27 -0.61 8.30
CA MET A 129 5.55 0.65 8.19
C MET A 129 5.65 1.22 6.78
N PRO A 130 4.55 1.22 6.01
CA PRO A 130 4.48 1.99 4.78
C PRO A 130 4.52 3.50 5.08
N GLU A 131 5.41 4.21 4.40
CA GLU A 131 5.46 5.68 4.41
C GLU A 131 4.45 6.21 3.38
N SER A 132 3.16 5.87 3.58
CA SER A 132 2.08 6.09 2.60
C SER A 132 1.79 7.55 2.30
N GLU A 133 2.32 8.50 3.09
CA GLU A 133 2.31 9.93 2.75
C GLU A 133 3.01 10.21 1.43
N GLU A 134 3.98 9.38 1.03
CA GLU A 134 4.70 9.53 -0.23
C GLU A 134 3.76 9.26 -1.41
N THR A 135 3.03 8.14 -1.37
CA THR A 135 2.04 7.79 -2.41
C THR A 135 0.84 8.74 -2.38
N GLY A 136 0.40 9.12 -1.19
CA GLY A 136 -0.66 10.12 -1.00
C GLY A 136 -0.29 11.44 -1.65
N TYR A 137 0.93 11.93 -1.44
CA TYR A 137 1.40 13.19 -2.02
C TYR A 137 1.36 13.18 -3.54
N ILE A 138 1.85 12.10 -4.18
CA ILE A 138 1.83 11.99 -5.66
C ILE A 138 0.41 11.96 -6.18
N ASN A 139 -0.49 11.19 -5.55
CA ASN A 139 -1.90 11.16 -5.89
C ASN A 139 -2.59 12.52 -5.69
N GLY A 140 -2.20 13.25 -4.64
CA GLY A 140 -2.66 14.61 -4.40
C GLY A 140 -2.22 15.60 -5.48
N VAL A 141 -0.97 15.48 -5.96
CA VAL A 141 -0.48 16.29 -7.10
C VAL A 141 -1.32 16.04 -8.34
N ILE A 142 -1.62 14.78 -8.68
CA ILE A 142 -2.49 14.45 -9.81
C ILE A 142 -3.89 15.03 -9.61
N ALA A 143 -4.50 14.80 -8.45
CA ALA A 143 -5.85 15.26 -8.16
C ALA A 143 -5.98 16.80 -8.26
N GLY A 144 -5.01 17.53 -7.71
CA GLY A 144 -4.98 18.99 -7.79
C GLY A 144 -4.85 19.55 -9.20
N LEU A 145 -4.08 18.86 -10.08
CA LEU A 145 -3.93 19.26 -11.48
C LEU A 145 -5.13 18.87 -12.36
N VAL A 146 -5.83 17.80 -12.00
CA VAL A 146 -6.94 17.24 -12.79
C VAL A 146 -8.28 17.92 -12.47
N THR A 147 -8.52 18.27 -11.21
CA THR A 147 -9.81 18.88 -10.80
C THR A 147 -10.13 20.12 -11.62
N LYS A 148 -11.38 20.25 -12.01
CA LYS A 148 -11.96 21.45 -12.64
C LYS A 148 -12.86 22.22 -11.65
N ALA A 149 -13.48 21.49 -10.73
CA ALA A 149 -14.34 22.06 -9.70
C ALA A 149 -13.57 22.69 -8.54
N ASN A 150 -12.29 22.39 -8.36
CA ASN A 150 -11.49 22.67 -7.17
C ASN A 150 -12.10 22.09 -5.88
N ILE A 151 -12.88 21.02 -6.01
CA ILE A 151 -13.46 20.24 -4.92
C ILE A 151 -13.05 18.79 -5.11
N ILE A 152 -12.35 18.26 -4.13
CA ILE A 152 -11.77 16.93 -4.16
C ILE A 152 -12.28 16.12 -2.97
N GLY A 153 -12.69 14.87 -3.19
CA GLY A 153 -13.16 13.97 -2.14
C GLY A 153 -12.04 13.04 -1.65
N LEU A 154 -12.04 12.77 -0.34
CA LEU A 154 -11.21 11.75 0.27
C LEU A 154 -12.05 10.94 1.26
N VAL A 155 -12.10 9.60 1.06
CA VAL A 155 -12.80 8.67 1.94
C VAL A 155 -11.79 7.76 2.63
N GLY A 156 -11.58 7.98 3.94
CA GLY A 156 -10.70 7.18 4.78
C GLY A 156 -11.46 6.20 5.69
N PRO A 157 -10.76 5.19 6.28
CA PRO A 157 -11.37 4.32 7.29
C PRO A 157 -11.43 5.00 8.66
N VAL A 158 -10.28 5.34 9.19
CA VAL A 158 -10.07 6.04 10.47
C VAL A 158 -8.86 6.97 10.32
N ASP A 159 -8.70 7.94 11.22
CA ASP A 159 -7.49 8.78 11.25
C ASP A 159 -6.39 8.10 12.06
N GLY A 160 -5.77 7.06 11.48
CA GLY A 160 -4.72 6.28 12.14
C GLY A 160 -3.88 5.46 11.17
N GLY A 161 -2.71 5.01 11.64
CA GLY A 161 -1.80 4.15 10.89
C GLY A 161 -1.30 4.77 9.58
N ASP A 162 -1.09 3.92 8.59
CA ASP A 162 -0.67 4.34 7.25
C ASP A 162 -1.78 5.06 6.47
N ALA A 163 -3.06 4.77 6.78
CA ALA A 163 -4.18 5.48 6.18
C ALA A 163 -4.14 6.99 6.52
N ALA A 164 -3.84 7.35 7.76
CA ALA A 164 -3.67 8.76 8.14
C ALA A 164 -2.47 9.39 7.42
N ARG A 165 -1.36 8.66 7.25
CA ARG A 165 -0.19 9.13 6.50
C ARG A 165 -0.57 9.41 5.04
N TYR A 166 -1.24 8.46 4.38
CA TYR A 166 -1.74 8.65 3.00
C TYR A 166 -2.64 9.86 2.89
N ASN A 167 -3.66 9.96 3.75
CA ASN A 167 -4.66 11.02 3.70
C ASN A 167 -3.99 12.41 3.83
N ARG A 168 -3.08 12.56 4.78
CA ARG A 168 -2.36 13.82 5.01
C ARG A 168 -1.39 14.13 3.87
N GLY A 169 -0.66 13.12 3.38
CA GLY A 169 0.18 13.25 2.18
C GLY A 169 -0.63 13.72 0.98
N PHE A 170 -1.81 13.14 0.76
CA PHE A 170 -2.72 13.54 -0.32
C PHE A 170 -3.12 15.01 -0.22
N VAL A 171 -3.55 15.46 0.95
CA VAL A 171 -3.90 16.88 1.17
C VAL A 171 -2.73 17.81 0.87
N LEU A 172 -1.51 17.43 1.27
CA LEU A 172 -0.29 18.20 0.97
C LEU A 172 0.01 18.25 -0.54
N GLY A 173 -0.13 17.14 -1.24
CA GLY A 173 0.06 17.07 -2.69
C GLY A 173 -0.95 17.93 -3.46
N VAL A 174 -2.22 17.92 -3.04
CA VAL A 174 -3.25 18.83 -3.59
C VAL A 174 -2.85 20.27 -3.37
N ARG A 175 -2.50 20.66 -2.15
CA ARG A 175 -2.12 22.05 -1.82
C ARG A 175 -0.89 22.52 -2.62
N ALA A 176 0.06 21.63 -2.85
CA ALA A 176 1.28 21.93 -3.60
C ALA A 176 1.01 22.15 -5.10
N SER A 177 0.05 21.46 -5.68
CA SER A 177 -0.27 21.53 -7.12
C SER A 177 -1.42 22.48 -7.45
N ASN A 178 -2.36 22.65 -6.51
CA ASN A 178 -3.52 23.52 -6.67
C ASN A 178 -3.95 24.13 -5.31
N PRO A 179 -3.38 25.26 -4.89
CA PRO A 179 -3.73 25.89 -3.62
C PRO A 179 -5.19 26.36 -3.48
N LYS A 180 -5.95 26.41 -4.61
CA LYS A 180 -7.37 26.79 -4.61
C LYS A 180 -8.30 25.62 -4.33
N ALA A 181 -7.82 24.38 -4.51
CA ALA A 181 -8.64 23.21 -4.33
C ALA A 181 -8.89 22.90 -2.85
N GLN A 182 -10.11 22.51 -2.56
CA GLN A 182 -10.55 22.07 -1.22
C GLN A 182 -10.65 20.55 -1.19
N VAL A 183 -10.08 19.90 -0.17
CA VAL A 183 -10.19 18.46 0.05
C VAL A 183 -11.23 18.21 1.15
N GLN A 184 -12.33 17.55 0.78
CA GLN A 184 -13.37 17.09 1.71
C GLN A 184 -12.96 15.72 2.25
N VAL A 185 -12.53 15.64 3.51
CA VAL A 185 -12.13 14.39 4.16
C VAL A 185 -13.32 13.83 4.94
N ALA A 186 -13.62 12.54 4.72
CA ALA A 186 -14.65 11.83 5.46
C ALA A 186 -14.16 10.43 5.86
N TYR A 187 -14.59 9.94 7.02
CA TYR A 187 -14.19 8.66 7.56
C TYR A 187 -15.39 7.73 7.72
N THR A 188 -15.22 6.46 7.34
CA THR A 188 -16.24 5.42 7.54
C THR A 188 -16.32 4.93 8.99
N GLY A 189 -15.23 5.07 9.76
CA GLY A 189 -15.05 4.47 11.07
C GLY A 189 -14.64 2.98 11.04
N SER A 190 -14.42 2.41 9.83
CA SER A 190 -14.13 0.98 9.66
C SER A 190 -13.23 0.74 8.44
N PHE A 191 -12.32 -0.21 8.55
CA PHE A 191 -11.49 -0.66 7.42
C PHE A 191 -12.27 -1.52 6.41
N GLY A 192 -13.39 -2.12 6.79
CA GLY A 192 -14.18 -3.04 5.97
C GLY A 192 -15.59 -2.56 5.60
N ASP A 193 -15.95 -1.31 5.86
CA ASP A 193 -17.29 -0.80 5.54
C ASP A 193 -17.34 -0.18 4.13
N PHE A 194 -17.49 -1.05 3.13
CA PHE A 194 -17.61 -0.68 1.71
C PHE A 194 -18.89 0.11 1.41
N VAL A 195 -19.98 -0.17 2.13
CA VAL A 195 -21.27 0.49 1.94
C VAL A 195 -21.17 1.94 2.39
N LYS A 196 -20.64 2.16 3.60
CA LYS A 196 -20.42 3.51 4.12
C LYS A 196 -19.45 4.31 3.26
N ALA A 197 -18.41 3.68 2.72
CA ALA A 197 -17.47 4.31 1.80
C ALA A 197 -18.18 4.79 0.51
N ALA A 198 -19.07 3.98 -0.05
CA ALA A 198 -19.86 4.36 -1.21
C ALA A 198 -20.81 5.55 -0.91
N GLU A 199 -21.51 5.53 0.23
CA GLU A 199 -22.38 6.62 0.67
C GLU A 199 -21.62 7.96 0.80
N LEU A 200 -20.43 7.93 1.40
CA LEU A 200 -19.57 9.09 1.56
C LEU A 200 -19.09 9.64 0.21
N ALA A 201 -18.68 8.75 -0.70
CA ALA A 201 -18.30 9.15 -2.05
C ALA A 201 -19.46 9.80 -2.81
N HIS A 202 -20.66 9.24 -2.76
CA HIS A 202 -21.85 9.87 -3.34
C HIS A 202 -22.13 11.25 -2.74
N THR A 203 -21.96 11.39 -1.43
CA THR A 203 -22.14 12.68 -0.74
C THR A 203 -21.14 13.71 -1.25
N GLN A 204 -19.86 13.35 -1.37
CA GLN A 204 -18.81 14.23 -1.88
C GLN A 204 -19.04 14.61 -3.35
N VAL A 205 -19.46 13.66 -4.20
CA VAL A 205 -19.82 13.93 -5.59
C VAL A 205 -21.02 14.88 -5.71
N LYS A 206 -22.03 14.72 -4.86
CA LYS A 206 -23.19 15.65 -4.80
C LYS A 206 -22.77 17.03 -4.32
N ALA A 207 -21.77 17.11 -3.45
CA ALA A 207 -21.18 18.38 -3.01
C ALA A 207 -20.21 19.01 -4.04
N GLY A 208 -20.08 18.43 -5.23
CA GLY A 208 -19.32 18.98 -6.35
C GLY A 208 -17.93 18.40 -6.55
N ALA A 209 -17.50 17.40 -5.79
CA ALA A 209 -16.21 16.77 -6.01
C ALA A 209 -16.16 16.09 -7.39
N ASP A 210 -15.10 16.37 -8.14
CA ASP A 210 -14.85 15.81 -9.48
C ASP A 210 -13.60 14.89 -9.53
N VAL A 211 -12.80 14.87 -8.47
CA VAL A 211 -11.73 13.91 -8.26
C VAL A 211 -11.84 13.34 -6.84
N LEU A 212 -11.78 12.04 -6.72
CA LEU A 212 -11.84 11.38 -5.41
C LEU A 212 -10.65 10.44 -5.22
N THR A 213 -10.38 10.16 -3.95
CA THR A 213 -9.45 9.12 -3.50
C THR A 213 -9.98 8.45 -2.24
N GLY A 214 -9.31 7.39 -1.82
CA GLY A 214 -9.57 6.76 -0.54
C GLY A 214 -8.38 5.92 -0.08
N SER A 215 -8.34 5.63 1.19
CA SER A 215 -7.30 4.82 1.83
C SER A 215 -7.87 3.54 2.41
N ALA A 216 -7.04 2.51 2.50
CA ALA A 216 -7.38 1.13 2.90
C ALA A 216 -8.42 0.44 1.98
N GLN A 217 -8.74 -0.83 2.30
CA GLN A 217 -9.55 -1.70 1.44
C GLN A 217 -11.00 -1.22 1.23
N GLN A 218 -11.58 -0.54 2.23
CA GLN A 218 -12.96 0.00 2.12
C GLN A 218 -13.09 1.03 0.99
N ALA A 219 -11.99 1.65 0.54
CA ALA A 219 -11.96 2.61 -0.56
C ALA A 219 -12.48 2.03 -1.89
N LEU A 220 -12.49 0.70 -2.06
CA LEU A 220 -13.10 0.04 -3.21
C LEU A 220 -14.61 0.36 -3.31
N GLY A 221 -15.32 0.48 -2.18
CA GLY A 221 -16.72 0.92 -2.16
C GLY A 221 -16.90 2.32 -2.73
N ALA A 222 -16.01 3.25 -2.35
CA ALA A 222 -16.02 4.61 -2.87
C ALA A 222 -15.68 4.67 -4.37
N LEU A 223 -14.71 3.88 -4.85
CA LEU A 223 -14.38 3.77 -6.28
C LEU A 223 -15.58 3.26 -7.09
N ARG A 224 -16.28 2.23 -6.60
CA ARG A 224 -17.50 1.72 -7.26
C ARG A 224 -18.58 2.77 -7.36
N ALA A 225 -18.81 3.54 -6.30
CA ALA A 225 -19.74 4.68 -6.32
C ALA A 225 -19.34 5.76 -7.34
N VAL A 226 -18.04 6.09 -7.45
CA VAL A 226 -17.53 6.99 -8.50
C VAL A 226 -17.81 6.45 -9.89
N ALA A 227 -17.67 5.14 -10.09
CA ALA A 227 -17.91 4.49 -11.39
C ALA A 227 -19.39 4.48 -11.82
N GLU A 228 -20.34 4.66 -10.92
CA GLU A 228 -21.76 4.80 -11.27
C GLU A 228 -22.05 6.07 -12.09
N TYR A 229 -21.21 7.10 -11.93
CA TYR A 229 -21.33 8.37 -12.68
C TYR A 229 -20.67 8.28 -14.06
N LYS A 230 -21.18 7.38 -14.93
CA LYS A 230 -20.59 7.03 -16.23
C LYS A 230 -20.42 8.23 -17.16
N ASP A 231 -21.43 9.11 -17.23
CA ASP A 231 -21.50 10.25 -18.14
C ASP A 231 -20.93 11.55 -17.54
N ARG A 232 -20.34 11.47 -16.34
CA ARG A 232 -19.71 12.60 -15.68
C ARG A 232 -18.20 12.46 -15.64
N ASN A 233 -17.49 13.58 -15.77
CA ASN A 233 -16.04 13.65 -15.61
C ASN A 233 -15.65 13.63 -14.12
N ILE A 234 -15.90 12.51 -13.48
CA ILE A 234 -15.51 12.24 -12.10
C ILE A 234 -14.44 11.16 -12.13
N TRP A 235 -13.35 11.40 -11.42
CA TRP A 235 -12.14 10.59 -11.52
C TRP A 235 -11.70 10.05 -10.16
N TRP A 236 -10.89 9.00 -10.20
CA TRP A 236 -10.32 8.35 -9.03
C TRP A 236 -8.80 8.29 -9.12
N VAL A 237 -8.12 8.54 -8.00
CA VAL A 237 -6.70 8.19 -7.81
C VAL A 237 -6.61 7.16 -6.69
N GLY A 238 -5.97 6.02 -6.97
CA GLY A 238 -6.06 4.81 -6.15
C GLY A 238 -4.86 4.56 -5.25
N GLN A 239 -5.09 3.83 -4.17
CA GLN A 239 -4.03 3.37 -3.26
C GLN A 239 -3.65 1.90 -3.50
N ASP A 240 -4.25 1.21 -4.49
CA ASP A 240 -3.84 -0.13 -4.88
C ASP A 240 -3.87 -0.33 -6.38
N THR A 241 -2.78 -0.89 -6.94
CA THR A 241 -2.68 -1.16 -8.38
C THR A 241 -3.64 -2.24 -8.86
N ALA A 242 -4.16 -3.11 -7.98
CA ALA A 242 -5.22 -4.05 -8.30
C ALA A 242 -6.50 -3.36 -8.79
N GLN A 243 -6.72 -2.08 -8.42
CA GLN A 243 -7.83 -1.27 -8.92
C GLN A 243 -7.73 -0.96 -10.42
N LEU A 244 -6.57 -1.12 -11.04
CA LEU A 244 -6.38 -0.96 -12.48
C LEU A 244 -6.86 -2.17 -13.29
N GLY A 245 -7.09 -3.31 -12.64
CA GLY A 245 -7.56 -4.56 -13.26
C GLY A 245 -9.05 -4.85 -13.10
N ILE A 246 -9.83 -3.98 -12.48
CA ILE A 246 -11.27 -4.17 -12.25
C ILE A 246 -12.12 -3.42 -13.29
N PRO A 247 -13.41 -3.75 -13.44
CA PRO A 247 -14.32 -3.08 -14.40
C PRO A 247 -14.36 -1.56 -14.23
N GLU A 248 -14.26 -1.06 -12.99
CA GLU A 248 -14.32 0.35 -12.64
C GLU A 248 -13.03 1.13 -12.98
N SER A 249 -11.99 0.44 -13.47
CA SER A 249 -10.68 1.03 -13.78
C SER A 249 -10.70 2.19 -14.77
N TYR A 250 -11.76 2.29 -15.60
CA TYR A 250 -11.93 3.41 -16.53
C TYR A 250 -12.08 4.77 -15.84
N LYS A 251 -12.31 4.80 -14.54
CA LYS A 251 -12.30 6.02 -13.70
C LYS A 251 -10.97 6.25 -12.97
N VAL A 252 -10.07 5.26 -12.95
CA VAL A 252 -8.82 5.32 -12.19
C VAL A 252 -7.71 5.95 -13.04
N ILE A 253 -7.17 7.10 -12.62
CA ILE A 253 -6.10 7.82 -13.34
C ILE A 253 -4.74 7.18 -13.10
N ALA A 254 -4.47 6.86 -11.84
CA ALA A 254 -3.24 6.22 -11.40
C ALA A 254 -3.50 5.49 -10.08
N ALA A 255 -2.66 4.53 -9.75
CA ALA A 255 -2.71 3.83 -8.47
C ALA A 255 -1.29 3.53 -7.96
N ALA A 256 -1.13 3.60 -6.65
CA ALA A 256 0.03 3.11 -5.95
C ALA A 256 -0.28 1.75 -5.30
N SER A 257 0.74 0.94 -5.01
CA SER A 257 0.61 -0.25 -4.20
C SER A 257 1.87 -0.50 -3.39
N TYR A 258 1.77 -1.42 -2.44
CA TYR A 258 2.86 -1.80 -1.56
C TYR A 258 3.70 -2.91 -2.19
N ALA A 259 5.02 -2.74 -2.23
CA ALA A 259 5.96 -3.77 -2.67
C ALA A 259 6.30 -4.71 -1.50
N TYR A 260 5.31 -5.37 -0.91
CA TYR A 260 5.49 -6.26 0.24
C TYR A 260 6.39 -7.46 -0.03
N GLN A 261 6.68 -7.78 -1.30
CA GLN A 261 7.63 -8.83 -1.63
C GLN A 261 8.98 -8.61 -0.95
N ALA A 262 9.48 -7.37 -0.89
CA ALA A 262 10.72 -7.04 -0.20
C ALA A 262 10.64 -7.28 1.32
N VAL A 263 9.48 -7.02 1.93
CA VAL A 263 9.24 -7.31 3.36
C VAL A 263 9.28 -8.82 3.60
N VAL A 264 8.57 -9.59 2.79
CA VAL A 264 8.50 -11.06 2.93
C VAL A 264 9.89 -11.69 2.75
N GLU A 265 10.64 -11.25 1.74
CA GLU A 265 12.03 -11.72 1.49
C GLU A 265 12.95 -11.33 2.65
N ALA A 266 12.84 -10.12 3.20
CA ALA A 266 13.62 -9.71 4.38
C ALA A 266 13.27 -10.55 5.62
N LEU A 267 11.99 -10.86 5.87
CA LEU A 267 11.59 -11.74 6.98
C LEU A 267 12.22 -13.14 6.85
N ILE A 268 12.21 -13.70 5.64
CA ILE A 268 12.81 -15.02 5.37
C ILE A 268 14.32 -14.98 5.61
N GLU A 269 15.02 -14.01 5.00
CA GLU A 269 16.48 -13.87 5.09
C GLU A 269 16.94 -13.70 6.54
N LYS A 270 16.30 -12.77 7.27
CA LYS A 270 16.63 -12.49 8.67
C LYS A 270 16.42 -13.71 9.55
N ARG A 271 15.26 -14.37 9.43
CA ARG A 271 14.99 -15.59 10.19
C ARG A 271 16.03 -16.69 9.91
N GLN A 272 16.41 -16.90 8.65
CA GLN A 272 17.42 -17.90 8.28
C GLN A 272 18.86 -17.52 8.67
N SER A 273 19.11 -16.26 8.95
CA SER A 273 20.36 -15.80 9.57
C SER A 273 20.33 -15.81 11.10
N GLY A 274 19.23 -16.28 11.71
CA GLY A 274 19.07 -16.38 13.15
C GLY A 274 18.46 -15.15 13.83
N VAL A 275 18.07 -14.12 13.04
CA VAL A 275 17.38 -12.93 13.53
C VAL A 275 15.87 -13.18 13.45
N LEU A 276 15.23 -13.35 14.60
CA LEU A 276 13.80 -13.69 14.65
C LEU A 276 12.88 -12.46 14.70
N GLY A 277 13.40 -11.25 14.94
CA GLY A 277 12.65 -10.01 15.10
C GLY A 277 13.50 -8.91 15.73
N GLY A 278 12.85 -7.96 16.41
CA GLY A 278 13.52 -6.83 17.05
C GLY A 278 13.86 -5.69 16.08
N GLU A 279 13.24 -5.67 14.92
CA GLU A 279 13.49 -4.65 13.89
C GLU A 279 12.18 -4.16 13.27
N SER A 280 12.21 -2.95 12.71
CA SER A 280 11.14 -2.38 11.90
C SER A 280 11.61 -2.20 10.46
N ILE A 281 10.79 -2.64 9.51
CA ILE A 281 11.05 -2.59 8.07
C ILE A 281 10.22 -1.45 7.46
N PRO A 282 10.81 -0.30 7.08
CA PRO A 282 10.07 0.74 6.40
C PRO A 282 9.82 0.37 4.93
N LEU A 283 8.68 0.81 4.39
CA LEU A 283 8.40 0.77 2.95
C LEU A 283 8.25 2.22 2.46
N ASN A 284 9.10 2.62 1.53
CA ASN A 284 9.10 3.95 0.91
C ASN A 284 9.64 3.87 -0.53
N PHE A 285 9.52 4.95 -1.31
CA PHE A 285 10.04 4.95 -2.68
C PHE A 285 11.56 4.83 -2.74
N ASN A 286 12.28 5.34 -1.76
CA ASN A 286 13.75 5.29 -1.73
C ASN A 286 14.28 3.85 -1.64
N ASN A 287 13.56 2.95 -0.95
CA ASN A 287 13.94 1.52 -0.83
C ASN A 287 13.14 0.59 -1.73
N GLY A 288 12.35 1.13 -2.68
CA GLY A 288 11.52 0.33 -3.58
C GLY A 288 10.27 -0.25 -2.91
N GLY A 289 9.87 0.26 -1.74
CA GLY A 289 8.72 -0.22 -0.96
C GLY A 289 7.35 0.09 -1.57
N PHE A 290 7.30 0.87 -2.68
CA PHE A 290 6.06 1.17 -3.38
C PHE A 290 6.15 0.92 -4.87
N ILE A 291 5.03 0.45 -5.44
CA ILE A 291 4.74 0.40 -6.87
C ILE A 291 3.86 1.59 -7.21
N TYR A 292 4.10 2.25 -8.34
CA TYR A 292 3.26 3.34 -8.84
C TYR A 292 2.99 3.14 -10.32
N GLN A 293 1.72 3.16 -10.70
CA GLN A 293 1.30 2.87 -12.07
C GLN A 293 0.25 3.87 -12.55
N PHE A 294 0.49 4.44 -13.75
CA PHE A 294 -0.49 5.22 -14.47
C PHE A 294 -1.41 4.33 -15.28
N ASN A 295 -2.64 4.78 -15.47
CA ASN A 295 -3.60 4.13 -16.36
C ASN A 295 -3.67 4.87 -17.70
N ASP A 296 -2.91 4.44 -18.66
CA ASP A 296 -2.90 5.08 -20.00
C ASP A 296 -4.23 4.90 -20.78
N LYS A 297 -5.19 4.14 -20.23
CA LYS A 297 -6.51 3.91 -20.84
C LYS A 297 -7.57 4.94 -20.41
N VAL A 298 -7.31 5.83 -19.44
CA VAL A 298 -8.29 6.83 -18.98
C VAL A 298 -8.49 8.02 -19.95
N GLY A 299 -7.79 8.01 -21.08
CA GLY A 299 -7.93 9.05 -22.11
C GLY A 299 -7.32 10.40 -21.71
N PRO A 300 -7.92 11.52 -22.15
CA PRO A 300 -7.27 12.84 -22.13
C PRO A 300 -7.11 13.45 -20.72
N VAL A 301 -7.67 12.86 -19.67
CA VAL A 301 -7.52 13.37 -18.29
C VAL A 301 -6.08 13.24 -17.79
N LEU A 302 -5.38 12.17 -18.19
CA LEU A 302 -3.96 11.96 -17.88
C LEU A 302 -3.08 12.64 -18.95
N THR A 303 -2.98 13.95 -18.90
CA THR A 303 -2.14 14.70 -19.84
C THR A 303 -0.65 14.45 -19.59
N ALA A 304 0.19 14.72 -20.60
CA ALA A 304 1.65 14.64 -20.45
C ALA A 304 2.17 15.54 -19.31
N ALA A 305 1.56 16.70 -19.11
CA ALA A 305 1.91 17.62 -18.01
C ALA A 305 1.58 17.03 -16.62
N VAL A 306 0.40 16.40 -16.46
CA VAL A 306 0.01 15.72 -15.23
C VAL A 306 0.96 14.57 -14.91
N LYS A 307 1.27 13.74 -15.92
CA LYS A 307 2.19 12.62 -15.78
C LYS A 307 3.60 13.10 -15.40
N ALA A 308 4.12 14.12 -16.07
CA ALA A 308 5.44 14.70 -15.78
C ALA A 308 5.52 15.28 -14.35
N ALA A 309 4.47 15.96 -13.87
CA ALA A 309 4.43 16.50 -12.52
C ALA A 309 4.43 15.38 -11.44
N ALA A 310 3.66 14.31 -11.67
CA ALA A 310 3.63 13.14 -10.77
C ALA A 310 4.98 12.40 -10.75
N GLU A 311 5.60 12.19 -11.92
CA GLU A 311 6.93 11.56 -12.00
C GLU A 311 8.02 12.42 -11.36
N LYS A 312 7.94 13.76 -11.50
CA LYS A 312 8.83 14.67 -10.81
C LYS A 312 8.68 14.56 -9.29
N ALA A 313 7.46 14.58 -8.78
CA ALA A 313 7.19 14.42 -7.35
C ALA A 313 7.74 13.09 -6.82
N LYS A 314 7.51 11.98 -7.56
CA LYS A 314 8.05 10.67 -7.25
C LYS A 314 9.59 10.68 -7.22
N ALA A 315 10.25 11.29 -8.20
CA ALA A 315 11.71 11.38 -8.26
C ALA A 315 12.29 12.21 -7.11
N ASP A 316 11.66 13.35 -6.77
CA ASP A 316 12.07 14.20 -5.66
C ASP A 316 11.91 13.47 -4.30
N ILE A 317 10.85 12.67 -4.14
CA ILE A 317 10.63 11.83 -2.95
C ILE A 317 11.66 10.69 -2.90
N THR A 318 11.81 9.95 -4.00
CA THR A 318 12.76 8.82 -4.08
C THR A 318 14.18 9.23 -3.75
N SER A 319 14.61 10.41 -4.21
CA SER A 319 15.94 10.98 -3.93
C SER A 319 16.04 11.68 -2.57
N ARG A 320 14.99 11.68 -1.76
CA ARG A 320 14.89 12.40 -0.47
C ARG A 320 15.06 13.93 -0.59
N LYS A 321 14.97 14.48 -1.79
CA LYS A 321 14.90 15.93 -2.02
C LYS A 321 13.59 16.52 -1.47
N LEU A 322 12.51 15.76 -1.52
CA LEU A 322 11.24 16.07 -0.89
C LEU A 322 10.93 15.00 0.17
N MET A 323 10.82 15.44 1.42
CA MET A 323 10.27 14.66 2.52
C MET A 323 8.89 15.22 2.85
N VAL A 324 7.85 14.37 2.74
CA VAL A 324 6.45 14.80 2.92
C VAL A 324 6.16 15.03 4.41
N PRO A 325 5.88 16.28 4.85
CA PRO A 325 5.74 16.62 6.27
C PRO A 325 4.33 16.30 6.79
N TRP A 326 3.90 15.05 6.69
CA TRP A 326 2.53 14.61 6.98
C TRP A 326 2.09 14.84 8.43
N LYS A 327 3.03 14.92 9.38
CA LYS A 327 2.73 15.15 10.81
C LYS A 327 2.24 16.57 11.09
N GLU A 328 2.52 17.50 10.19
CA GLU A 328 2.13 18.91 10.32
C GLU A 328 0.70 19.18 9.86
N VAL A 329 0.05 18.20 9.21
CA VAL A 329 -1.34 18.28 8.76
C VAL A 329 -2.26 17.79 9.87
N LYS A 330 -3.15 18.69 10.31
CA LYS A 330 -4.23 18.37 11.27
C LYS A 330 -5.51 17.97 10.54
#